data_6a10b5aedb3e866fe1bb2b90f5e29f12
#
_entry.id   6a10b5aedb3e866fe1bb2b90f5e29f12
#
_cell.length_a   1.000
_cell.length_b   1.000
_cell.length_c   1.000
_cell.angle_alpha   90.00
_cell.angle_beta   90.00
_cell.angle_gamma   90.00
#
_symmetry.space_group_name_H-M   'P 1'
#
loop_
_entity.id
_entity.type
_entity.pdbx_description
1 polymer ?
#
loop_
_entity_poly.entity_id
_entity_poly.type
_entity_poly.pdbx_seq_one_letter_code
_entity_poly.pdbx_strand_id
1 'polypeptide(L)'
;PALAQDSVATTAATAPSAAAATAPAEPFQQTIAIACRFTWECVENEPCTETEFTPDITGNAGGASADALTVQSQMVSDAETVDMTGTKQVKALSLTGGGFDARHLLSIAADGASRYTVHYADGPIVISYLGTCK
;
A
#
# COMPACT_ATOMS: atom_id res chain seq x y z
N PRO A 1 -48.62 7.61 -63.33
CA PRO A 1 -47.17 7.63 -63.09
C PRO A 1 -46.87 7.07 -61.70
N ALA A 2 -46.16 5.95 -61.68
CA ALA A 2 -45.77 5.29 -60.47
C ALA A 2 -44.45 5.95 -59.96
N LEU A 3 -44.49 6.45 -58.74
CA LEU A 3 -43.31 6.92 -58.09
C LEU A 3 -42.62 5.71 -57.44
N ALA A 4 -41.45 5.37 -57.97
CA ALA A 4 -40.61 4.38 -57.35
C ALA A 4 -39.99 4.98 -56.10
N GLN A 5 -40.26 4.36 -54.95
CA GLN A 5 -39.56 4.70 -53.73
C GLN A 5 -38.29 3.86 -53.67
N ASP A 6 -37.16 4.52 -53.80
CA ASP A 6 -35.85 3.95 -53.51
C ASP A 6 -35.68 3.76 -52.00
N SER A 7 -35.77 2.54 -51.57
CA SER A 7 -35.41 2.18 -50.21
C SER A 7 -33.90 2.14 -50.09
N VAL A 8 -33.35 3.17 -49.52
CA VAL A 8 -31.92 3.17 -49.16
C VAL A 8 -31.79 2.27 -47.91
N ALA A 9 -31.23 1.08 -48.12
CA ALA A 9 -30.88 0.21 -47.01
C ALA A 9 -29.66 0.83 -46.33
N THR A 10 -29.88 1.39 -45.17
CA THR A 10 -28.81 1.87 -44.31
C THR A 10 -28.14 0.62 -43.66
N THR A 11 -27.02 0.24 -44.19
CA THR A 11 -26.17 -0.78 -43.58
C THR A 11 -25.60 -0.16 -42.32
N ALA A 12 -26.12 -0.51 -41.17
CA ALA A 12 -25.49 -0.17 -39.90
C ALA A 12 -24.15 -0.89 -39.82
N ALA A 13 -23.07 -0.12 -39.96
CA ALA A 13 -21.73 -0.62 -39.72
C ALA A 13 -21.62 -0.95 -38.23
N THR A 14 -21.55 -2.23 -37.92
CA THR A 14 -21.23 -2.69 -36.57
C THR A 14 -19.78 -2.31 -36.33
N ALA A 15 -19.55 -1.29 -35.50
CA ALA A 15 -18.21 -0.97 -35.08
C ALA A 15 -17.63 -2.18 -34.32
N PRO A 16 -16.38 -2.61 -34.62
CA PRO A 16 -15.79 -3.68 -33.86
C PRO A 16 -15.71 -3.23 -32.39
N SER A 17 -16.30 -4.00 -31.51
CA SER A 17 -16.16 -3.80 -30.08
C SER A 17 -14.66 -3.91 -29.78
N ALA A 18 -14.03 -2.77 -29.39
CA ALA A 18 -12.67 -2.79 -28.93
C ALA A 18 -12.64 -3.71 -27.71
N ALA A 19 -11.94 -4.85 -27.83
CA ALA A 19 -11.68 -5.70 -26.68
C ALA A 19 -11.03 -4.80 -25.62
N ALA A 20 -11.63 -4.71 -24.43
CA ALA A 20 -11.04 -3.98 -23.33
C ALA A 20 -9.60 -4.49 -23.16
N ALA A 21 -8.62 -3.62 -23.38
CA ALA A 21 -7.23 -3.96 -23.19
C ALA A 21 -7.06 -4.32 -21.72
N THR A 22 -6.96 -5.61 -21.43
CA THR A 22 -6.57 -6.08 -20.10
C THR A 22 -5.15 -5.58 -19.90
N ALA A 23 -4.95 -4.71 -18.90
CA ALA A 23 -3.60 -4.31 -18.53
C ALA A 23 -2.79 -5.59 -18.32
N PRO A 24 -1.56 -5.71 -18.89
CA PRO A 24 -0.74 -6.89 -18.68
C PRO A 24 -0.55 -7.07 -17.18
N ALA A 25 -0.77 -8.29 -16.67
CA ALA A 25 -0.47 -8.61 -15.29
C ALA A 25 0.99 -8.27 -15.01
N GLU A 26 1.27 -7.62 -13.90
CA GLU A 26 2.63 -7.33 -13.48
C GLU A 26 3.39 -8.66 -13.34
N PRO A 27 4.63 -8.80 -13.89
CA PRO A 27 5.35 -10.07 -13.93
C PRO A 27 5.77 -10.56 -12.55
N PHE A 28 5.89 -9.65 -11.58
CA PHE A 28 6.26 -9.99 -10.22
C PHE A 28 5.15 -9.58 -9.25
N GLN A 29 4.66 -10.56 -8.52
CA GLN A 29 3.66 -10.35 -7.47
C GLN A 29 4.04 -11.20 -6.26
N GLN A 30 3.88 -10.63 -5.08
CA GLN A 30 4.06 -11.33 -3.82
C GLN A 30 3.00 -10.92 -2.82
N THR A 31 2.63 -11.88 -1.98
CA THR A 31 1.84 -11.61 -0.78
C THR A 31 2.74 -11.04 0.30
N ILE A 32 2.31 -9.98 0.96
CA ILE A 32 2.96 -9.41 2.12
C ILE A 32 2.26 -9.95 3.37
N ALA A 33 3.02 -10.64 4.21
CA ALA A 33 2.55 -11.15 5.51
C ALA A 33 3.74 -11.08 6.48
N ILE A 34 3.80 -9.99 7.24
CA ILE A 34 4.94 -9.66 8.10
C ILE A 34 4.42 -9.41 9.50
N ALA A 35 5.03 -10.03 10.50
CA ALA A 35 4.76 -9.80 11.90
C ALA A 35 5.82 -8.86 12.48
N CYS A 36 5.37 -7.75 13.06
CA CYS A 36 6.24 -6.80 13.72
C CYS A 36 6.20 -6.96 15.23
N ARG A 37 7.32 -6.66 15.87
CA ARG A 37 7.40 -6.55 17.31
C ARG A 37 8.23 -5.34 17.68
N PHE A 38 7.56 -4.33 18.24
CA PHE A 38 8.20 -3.13 18.74
C PHE A 38 8.31 -3.21 20.25
N THR A 39 9.50 -3.05 20.75
CA THR A 39 9.82 -3.23 22.19
C THR A 39 10.16 -1.92 22.88
N TRP A 40 10.37 -0.84 22.13
CA TRP A 40 10.62 0.49 22.66
C TRP A 40 9.68 1.51 22.06
N GLU A 41 9.17 2.40 22.91
CA GLU A 41 8.34 3.53 22.54
C GLU A 41 8.99 4.83 23.01
N CYS A 42 9.11 5.79 22.10
CA CYS A 42 9.70 7.10 22.38
C CYS A 42 8.68 8.20 22.05
N VAL A 43 8.25 8.94 23.05
CA VAL A 43 7.30 10.05 22.89
C VAL A 43 8.08 11.37 22.96
N GLU A 44 8.05 12.12 21.86
CA GLU A 44 8.77 13.41 21.76
C GLU A 44 10.24 13.27 22.18
N ASN A 45 10.71 14.17 23.04
CA ASN A 45 12.07 14.15 23.58
C ASN A 45 12.15 13.47 24.96
N GLU A 46 11.09 12.79 25.38
CA GLU A 46 11.10 12.04 26.62
C GLU A 46 11.95 10.78 26.50
N PRO A 47 12.48 10.23 27.60
CA PRO A 47 13.18 8.93 27.54
C PRO A 47 12.28 7.85 26.98
N CYS A 48 12.81 7.00 26.13
CA CYS A 48 12.08 5.85 25.60
C CYS A 48 11.72 4.87 26.72
N THR A 49 10.57 4.27 26.61
CA THR A 49 10.08 3.26 27.56
C THR A 49 9.88 1.91 26.88
N GLU A 50 9.93 0.85 27.65
CA GLU A 50 9.59 -0.48 27.15
C GLU A 50 8.12 -0.55 26.76
N THR A 51 7.84 -1.22 25.66
CA THR A 51 6.47 -1.48 25.20
C THR A 51 6.40 -2.86 24.57
N GLU A 52 5.21 -3.31 24.31
CA GLU A 52 4.97 -4.47 23.48
C GLU A 52 3.85 -4.15 22.49
N PHE A 53 4.25 -3.74 21.30
CA PHE A 53 3.36 -3.41 20.20
C PHE A 53 3.65 -4.34 19.02
N THR A 54 2.66 -5.15 18.64
CA THR A 54 2.85 -6.27 17.71
C THR A 54 1.88 -6.22 16.53
N PRO A 55 1.98 -5.20 15.65
CA PRO A 55 1.12 -5.13 14.48
C PRO A 55 1.55 -6.15 13.41
N ASP A 56 0.58 -6.58 12.62
CA ASP A 56 0.80 -7.38 11.42
C ASP A 56 0.66 -6.50 10.18
N ILE A 57 1.55 -6.70 9.21
CA ILE A 57 1.47 -6.05 7.91
C ILE A 57 1.00 -7.09 6.89
N THR A 58 -0.14 -6.85 6.30
CA THR A 58 -0.75 -7.76 5.30
C THR A 58 -1.11 -7.02 4.03
N GLY A 59 -0.90 -7.64 2.90
CA GLY A 59 -1.22 -7.02 1.62
C GLY A 59 -0.52 -7.69 0.45
N ASN A 60 -0.26 -6.88 -0.57
CA ASN A 60 0.32 -7.35 -1.82
C ASN A 60 1.38 -6.38 -2.31
N ALA A 61 2.38 -6.93 -2.98
CA ALA A 61 3.40 -6.17 -3.68
C ALA A 61 3.48 -6.64 -5.13
N GLY A 62 3.68 -5.72 -6.05
CA GLY A 62 3.81 -6.04 -7.46
C GLY A 62 4.62 -5.01 -8.23
N GLY A 63 5.19 -5.43 -9.34
CA GLY A 63 5.97 -4.57 -10.22
C GLY A 63 6.59 -5.29 -11.41
N ALA A 64 7.28 -4.52 -12.24
CA ALA A 64 7.97 -5.01 -13.43
C ALA A 64 9.33 -5.66 -13.10
N SER A 65 9.87 -5.41 -11.92
CA SER A 65 11.14 -5.94 -11.43
C SER A 65 10.98 -6.49 -10.03
N ALA A 66 11.57 -7.66 -9.74
CA ALA A 66 11.55 -8.24 -8.40
C ALA A 66 12.31 -7.38 -7.37
N ASP A 67 13.21 -6.50 -7.83
CA ASP A 67 14.02 -5.64 -6.96
C ASP A 67 13.31 -4.35 -6.54
N ALA A 68 12.21 -3.99 -7.21
CA ALA A 68 11.46 -2.77 -6.92
C ALA A 68 9.96 -3.02 -7.12
N LEU A 69 9.24 -3.19 -6.01
CA LEU A 69 7.82 -3.50 -6.01
C LEU A 69 7.03 -2.36 -5.33
N THR A 70 5.86 -2.07 -5.88
CA THR A 70 4.87 -1.21 -5.23
C THR A 70 4.06 -2.04 -4.25
N VAL A 71 3.89 -1.54 -3.04
CA VAL A 71 3.20 -2.25 -1.96
C VAL A 71 1.88 -1.55 -1.62
N GLN A 72 0.83 -2.35 -1.52
CA GLN A 72 -0.45 -1.95 -0.93
C GLN A 72 -0.75 -2.90 0.21
N SER A 73 -0.89 -2.37 1.39
CA SER A 73 -1.01 -3.17 2.60
C SER A 73 -1.86 -2.49 3.66
N GLN A 74 -2.09 -3.23 4.71
CA GLN A 74 -2.69 -2.74 5.94
C GLN A 74 -1.81 -3.12 7.11
N MET A 75 -1.62 -2.18 8.02
CA MET A 75 -1.05 -2.45 9.34
C MET A 75 -2.20 -2.70 10.31
N VAL A 76 -2.27 -3.90 10.83
CA VAL A 76 -3.37 -4.36 11.69
C VAL A 76 -2.85 -4.56 13.11
N SER A 77 -3.46 -3.87 14.06
CA SER A 77 -3.17 -4.03 15.48
C SER A 77 -4.47 -4.13 16.27
N ASP A 78 -4.37 -4.40 17.55
CA ASP A 78 -5.54 -4.44 18.45
C ASP A 78 -6.24 -3.08 18.55
N ALA A 79 -5.48 -1.99 18.35
CA ALA A 79 -6.00 -0.63 18.46
C ALA A 79 -6.68 -0.14 17.17
N GLU A 80 -6.11 -0.45 16.01
CA GLU A 80 -6.57 0.08 14.73
C GLU A 80 -6.02 -0.69 13.54
N THR A 81 -6.64 -0.45 12.38
CA THR A 81 -6.13 -0.87 11.07
C THR A 81 -5.82 0.37 10.27
N VAL A 82 -4.60 0.46 9.74
CA VAL A 82 -4.12 1.59 8.95
C VAL A 82 -3.76 1.11 7.55
N ASP A 83 -4.34 1.73 6.53
CA ASP A 83 -3.93 1.49 5.15
C ASP A 83 -2.54 2.07 4.93
N MET A 84 -1.63 1.25 4.44
CA MET A 84 -0.23 1.60 4.23
C MET A 84 0.19 1.28 2.80
N THR A 85 0.81 2.25 2.15
CA THR A 85 1.34 2.09 0.80
C THR A 85 2.80 2.49 0.75
N GLY A 86 3.51 1.95 -0.20
CA GLY A 86 4.92 2.31 -0.37
C GLY A 86 5.64 1.40 -1.33
N THR A 87 6.89 1.11 -1.04
CA THR A 87 7.76 0.35 -1.92
C THR A 87 8.55 -0.69 -1.14
N LYS A 88 8.82 -1.78 -1.84
CA LYS A 88 9.77 -2.81 -1.42
C LYS A 88 10.94 -2.81 -2.39
N GLN A 89 12.14 -2.65 -1.88
CA GLN A 89 13.37 -2.71 -2.65
C GLN A 89 14.23 -3.86 -2.14
N VAL A 90 14.34 -4.91 -2.93
CA VAL A 90 14.96 -6.17 -2.55
C VAL A 90 14.29 -6.76 -1.30
N LYS A 91 14.86 -6.59 -0.12
CA LYS A 91 14.29 -7.07 1.16
C LYS A 91 13.86 -5.94 2.10
N ALA A 92 14.16 -4.69 1.74
CA ALA A 92 13.80 -3.53 2.54
C ALA A 92 12.41 -3.01 2.15
N LEU A 93 11.69 -2.46 3.12
CA LEU A 93 10.32 -1.99 2.95
C LEU A 93 10.18 -0.58 3.53
N SER A 94 9.49 0.30 2.81
CA SER A 94 9.11 1.62 3.32
C SER A 94 7.64 1.88 3.01
N LEU A 95 6.83 2.05 4.05
CA LEU A 95 5.39 2.22 3.97
C LEU A 95 4.94 3.49 4.67
N THR A 96 3.98 4.18 4.08
CA THR A 96 3.32 5.35 4.67
C THR A 96 1.82 5.17 4.68
N GLY A 97 1.15 5.81 5.62
CA GLY A 97 -0.30 5.74 5.71
C GLY A 97 -0.90 6.83 6.58
N GLY A 98 -2.20 6.71 6.81
CA GLY A 98 -2.93 7.67 7.61
C GLY A 98 -3.45 8.87 6.83
N GLY A 99 -3.90 9.86 7.56
CA GLY A 99 -4.50 11.07 7.02
C GLY A 99 -4.04 12.33 7.74
N PHE A 100 -4.88 13.36 7.72
CA PHE A 100 -4.54 14.64 8.34
C PHE A 100 -4.27 14.53 9.85
N ASP A 101 -5.06 13.72 10.56
CA ASP A 101 -4.96 13.63 12.03
C ASP A 101 -3.72 12.90 12.49
N ALA A 102 -3.30 11.88 11.74
CA ALA A 102 -2.13 11.07 12.06
C ALA A 102 -1.48 10.54 10.78
N ARG A 103 -0.18 10.75 10.64
CA ARG A 103 0.65 10.23 9.55
C ARG A 103 1.57 9.14 10.09
N HIS A 104 1.59 8.01 9.39
CA HIS A 104 2.34 6.82 9.78
C HIS A 104 3.48 6.58 8.79
N LEU A 105 4.63 6.22 9.32
CA LEU A 105 5.78 5.78 8.51
C LEU A 105 6.39 4.53 9.14
N LEU A 106 6.46 3.46 8.37
CA LEU A 106 7.10 2.22 8.76
C LEU A 106 8.26 1.94 7.81
N SER A 107 9.44 1.74 8.36
CA SER A 107 10.64 1.34 7.62
C SER A 107 11.16 0.02 8.18
N ILE A 108 11.36 -0.95 7.29
CA ILE A 108 11.89 -2.27 7.61
C ILE A 108 13.16 -2.48 6.79
N ALA A 109 14.28 -2.63 7.47
CA ALA A 109 15.55 -2.93 6.81
C ALA A 109 15.63 -4.40 6.36
N ALA A 110 16.58 -4.71 5.50
CA ALA A 110 16.75 -6.07 4.97
C ALA A 110 16.98 -7.13 6.05
N ASP A 111 17.60 -6.76 7.17
CA ASP A 111 17.83 -7.63 8.33
C ASP A 111 16.64 -7.73 9.29
N GLY A 112 15.56 -6.99 9.02
CA GLY A 112 14.36 -6.97 9.85
C GLY A 112 14.33 -5.84 10.88
N ALA A 113 15.41 -5.09 11.08
CA ALA A 113 15.38 -3.93 11.97
C ALA A 113 14.34 -2.92 11.50
N SER A 114 13.47 -2.47 12.39
CA SER A 114 12.30 -1.70 12.02
C SER A 114 12.10 -0.47 12.89
N ARG A 115 11.60 0.57 12.25
CA ARG A 115 11.21 1.84 12.91
C ARG A 115 9.81 2.20 12.45
N TYR A 116 8.97 2.52 13.40
CA TYR A 116 7.61 2.97 13.13
C TYR A 116 7.39 4.30 13.83
N THR A 117 6.90 5.29 13.09
CA THR A 117 6.70 6.64 13.59
C THR A 117 5.30 7.12 13.27
N VAL A 118 4.65 7.75 14.24
CA VAL A 118 3.35 8.39 14.06
C VAL A 118 3.48 9.86 14.39
N HIS A 119 3.08 10.71 13.46
CA HIS A 119 2.99 12.15 13.64
C HIS A 119 1.52 12.53 13.78
N TYR A 120 1.13 12.97 14.96
CA TYR A 120 -0.21 13.48 15.23
C TYR A 120 -0.26 14.98 14.97
N ALA A 121 -1.31 15.42 14.26
CA ALA A 121 -1.51 16.85 13.98
C ALA A 121 -1.87 17.66 15.22
N ASP A 122 -2.62 17.04 16.13
CA ASP A 122 -3.03 17.66 17.38
C ASP A 122 -1.94 17.48 18.45
N GLY A 123 -1.50 18.58 18.98
CA GLY A 123 -0.35 18.69 19.86
C GLY A 123 0.69 19.67 19.30
N PRO A 124 1.41 19.49 18.17
CA PRO A 124 1.62 18.19 17.53
C PRO A 124 2.49 17.25 18.38
N ILE A 125 2.34 15.95 18.13
CA ILE A 125 3.06 14.92 18.90
C ILE A 125 3.66 13.89 17.94
N VAL A 126 4.90 13.49 18.21
CA VAL A 126 5.58 12.42 17.48
C VAL A 126 5.86 11.26 18.43
N ILE A 127 5.43 10.07 18.02
CA ILE A 127 5.71 8.83 18.73
C ILE A 127 6.50 7.92 17.80
N SER A 128 7.60 7.38 18.29
CA SER A 128 8.45 6.43 17.55
C SER A 128 8.52 5.10 18.26
N TYR A 129 8.51 4.02 17.47
CA TYR A 129 8.65 2.65 17.95
C TYR A 129 9.86 2.00 17.31
N LEU A 130 10.64 1.31 18.12
CA LEU A 130 11.82 0.59 17.68
C LEU A 130 11.62 -0.91 17.90
N GLY A 131 11.94 -1.70 16.90
CA GLY A 131 11.77 -3.15 16.99
C GLY A 131 12.21 -3.87 15.73
N THR A 132 11.57 -4.98 15.46
CA THR A 132 11.86 -5.85 14.31
C THR A 132 10.57 -6.32 13.65
N CYS A 133 10.65 -6.57 12.36
CA CYS A 133 9.58 -7.17 11.57
C CYS A 133 10.14 -8.34 10.73
N LYS A 134 9.39 -9.40 10.66
CA LYS A 134 9.77 -10.57 9.84
C LYS A 134 8.56 -11.41 9.39
#